data_627a47cd5a50159dd0143a33bea68234
#
_entry.id   627a47cd5a50159dd0143a33bea68234
#
_cell.length_a   1.000
_cell.length_b   1.000
_cell.length_c   1.000
_cell.angle_alpha   90.00
_cell.angle_beta   90.00
_cell.angle_gamma   90.00
#
_symmetry.space_group_name_H-M   'P 1'
#
loop_
_entity.id
_entity.type
_entity.pdbx_description
1 polymer ?
#
loop_
_entity_poly.entity_id
_entity_poly.type
_entity_poly.pdbx_seq_one_letter_code
_entity_poly.pdbx_strand_id
1 'polypeptide(L)'
;IWYMGLLFIPFGLFVIIGSSNAVNLTDGLDGLATVPIMLVALSYTLISYIVGNVIFSDYLQIQFIPDVGEISIFCGAIVGSCLGFLWYNAPPAKIFMGDTGSLSLGGSLAAVAIIVKHEIVLAIIGGLFVLETVSVIIQVISFKLTGKRVFMMAPIHHHFEKKGWAESTIVIRLSLIHISEPTRRYSI
;
A
#
# COMPACT_ATOMS: atom_id res chain seq x y z
N ILE A 1 -19.65 -12.98 9.05
CA ILE A 1 -19.12 -11.65 9.44
C ILE A 1 -18.81 -11.74 10.93
N TRP A 2 -17.57 -11.46 11.30
CA TRP A 2 -17.15 -11.44 12.69
C TRP A 2 -17.63 -10.12 13.31
N TYR A 3 -18.54 -10.21 14.26
CA TYR A 3 -19.00 -9.03 15.00
C TYR A 3 -18.01 -8.73 16.12
N MET A 4 -17.13 -7.75 15.89
CA MET A 4 -16.07 -7.40 16.85
C MET A 4 -16.55 -6.49 17.99
N GLY A 5 -17.76 -5.91 17.89
CA GLY A 5 -18.26 -4.98 18.89
C GLY A 5 -17.28 -3.83 19.17
N LEU A 6 -17.04 -3.54 20.47
CA LEU A 6 -16.12 -2.47 20.89
C LEU A 6 -14.64 -2.73 20.50
N LEU A 7 -14.25 -3.98 20.24
CA LEU A 7 -12.90 -4.31 19.78
C LEU A 7 -12.61 -3.80 18.37
N PHE A 8 -13.64 -3.41 17.63
CA PHE A 8 -13.46 -2.79 16.30
C PHE A 8 -12.74 -1.45 16.38
N ILE A 9 -12.91 -0.68 17.46
CA ILE A 9 -12.24 0.61 17.64
C ILE A 9 -10.71 0.48 17.68
N PRO A 10 -10.12 -0.33 18.60
CA PRO A 10 -8.66 -0.52 18.61
C PRO A 10 -8.15 -1.21 17.34
N PHE A 11 -8.93 -2.10 16.73
CA PHE A 11 -8.57 -2.71 15.45
C PHE A 11 -8.52 -1.67 14.32
N GLY A 12 -9.53 -0.81 14.18
CA GLY A 12 -9.55 0.26 13.19
C GLY A 12 -8.40 1.25 13.37
N LEU A 13 -8.11 1.64 14.61
CA LEU A 13 -6.94 2.47 14.91
C LEU A 13 -5.64 1.80 14.49
N PHE A 14 -5.49 0.49 14.75
CA PHE A 14 -4.32 -0.27 14.33
C PHE A 14 -4.17 -0.28 12.80
N VAL A 15 -5.28 -0.48 12.07
CA VAL A 15 -5.26 -0.48 10.59
C VAL A 15 -4.88 0.90 10.06
N ILE A 16 -5.44 2.00 10.59
CA ILE A 16 -5.14 3.36 10.15
C ILE A 16 -3.68 3.73 10.43
N ILE A 17 -3.24 3.54 11.67
CA ILE A 17 -1.87 3.89 12.09
C ILE A 17 -0.86 3.00 11.35
N GLY A 18 -1.15 1.70 11.26
CA GLY A 18 -0.31 0.73 10.58
C GLY A 18 -0.13 1.06 9.09
N SER A 19 -1.23 1.31 8.38
CA SER A 19 -1.20 1.65 6.95
C SER A 19 -0.52 2.99 6.69
N SER A 20 -0.83 4.00 7.50
CA SER A 20 -0.20 5.33 7.42
C SER A 20 1.33 5.23 7.52
N ASN A 21 1.84 4.53 8.54
CA ASN A 21 3.27 4.34 8.71
C ASN A 21 3.88 3.41 7.66
N ALA A 22 3.16 2.40 7.19
CA ALA A 22 3.64 1.48 6.17
C ALA A 22 3.88 2.18 4.82
N VAL A 23 2.98 3.07 4.43
CA VAL A 23 3.14 3.91 3.23
C VAL A 23 4.31 4.88 3.42
N ASN A 24 4.45 5.50 4.59
CA ASN A 24 5.56 6.40 4.88
C ASN A 24 6.92 5.68 4.83
N LEU A 25 7.03 4.47 5.38
CA LEU A 25 8.25 3.66 5.31
C LEU A 25 8.60 3.25 3.86
N THR A 26 7.62 3.18 2.98
CA THR A 26 7.81 2.81 1.56
C THR A 26 8.25 4.02 0.72
N ASP A 27 7.98 5.25 1.17
CA ASP A 27 8.33 6.50 0.45
C ASP A 27 9.83 6.85 0.61
N GLY A 28 10.69 5.88 0.43
CA GLY A 28 12.14 6.04 0.54
C GLY A 28 12.90 6.21 -0.77
N LEU A 29 12.26 5.94 -1.92
CA LEU A 29 12.83 6.09 -3.26
C LEU A 29 11.85 6.81 -4.19
N ASP A 30 12.39 7.50 -5.20
CA ASP A 30 11.64 8.27 -6.19
C ASP A 30 10.52 7.45 -6.85
N GLY A 31 9.24 7.80 -6.59
CA GLY A 31 8.08 7.16 -7.16
C GLY A 31 7.70 5.78 -6.59
N LEU A 32 8.45 5.25 -5.63
CA LEU A 32 8.23 3.90 -5.10
C LEU A 32 6.87 3.77 -4.39
N ALA A 33 6.47 4.76 -3.59
CA ALA A 33 5.18 4.74 -2.89
C ALA A 33 4.01 5.13 -3.81
N THR A 34 4.23 6.05 -4.75
CA THR A 34 3.18 6.65 -5.57
C THR A 34 2.42 5.63 -6.41
N VAL A 35 3.12 4.71 -7.09
CA VAL A 35 2.50 3.69 -7.94
C VAL A 35 1.66 2.70 -7.15
N PRO A 36 2.15 2.09 -6.07
CA PRO A 36 1.33 1.21 -5.23
C PRO A 36 0.12 1.91 -4.60
N ILE A 37 0.26 3.16 -4.13
CA ILE A 37 -0.89 3.96 -3.63
C ILE A 37 -1.98 4.05 -4.70
N MET A 38 -1.59 4.40 -5.92
CA MET A 38 -2.50 4.51 -7.05
C MET A 38 -3.20 3.18 -7.37
N LEU A 39 -2.48 2.06 -7.35
CA LEU A 39 -3.05 0.73 -7.60
C LEU A 39 -4.04 0.30 -6.50
N VAL A 40 -3.70 0.56 -5.24
CA VAL A 40 -4.60 0.32 -4.10
C VAL A 40 -5.85 1.19 -4.21
N ALA A 41 -5.71 2.49 -4.50
CA ALA A 41 -6.84 3.39 -4.68
C ALA A 41 -7.73 2.98 -5.86
N LEU A 42 -7.14 2.56 -6.99
CA LEU A 42 -7.89 2.04 -8.14
C LEU A 42 -8.68 0.77 -7.79
N SER A 43 -8.07 -0.13 -7.05
CA SER A 43 -8.76 -1.34 -6.57
C SER A 43 -9.93 -1.00 -5.66
N TYR A 44 -9.76 -0.06 -4.73
CA TYR A 44 -10.86 0.39 -3.87
C TYR A 44 -11.91 1.21 -4.61
N THR A 45 -11.57 1.87 -5.70
CA THR A 45 -12.57 2.47 -6.61
C THR A 45 -13.55 1.42 -7.13
N LEU A 46 -13.02 0.28 -7.59
CA LEU A 46 -13.83 -0.83 -8.07
C LEU A 46 -14.61 -1.50 -6.94
N ILE A 47 -13.96 -1.81 -5.82
CA ILE A 47 -14.58 -2.50 -4.69
C ILE A 47 -15.72 -1.65 -4.11
N SER A 48 -15.51 -0.36 -3.86
CA SER A 48 -16.55 0.53 -3.31
C SER A 48 -17.75 0.66 -4.25
N TYR A 49 -17.50 0.74 -5.56
CA TYR A 49 -18.57 0.76 -6.57
C TYR A 49 -19.39 -0.54 -6.54
N ILE A 50 -18.73 -1.70 -6.52
CA ILE A 50 -19.37 -3.02 -6.51
C ILE A 50 -20.18 -3.24 -5.22
N VAL A 51 -19.56 -2.97 -4.06
CA VAL A 51 -20.18 -3.14 -2.74
C VAL A 51 -21.33 -2.15 -2.50
N GLY A 52 -21.24 -0.95 -3.07
CA GLY A 52 -22.26 0.08 -3.01
C GLY A 52 -23.43 -0.12 -3.99
N ASN A 53 -23.37 -1.13 -4.87
CA ASN A 53 -24.42 -1.41 -5.85
C ASN A 53 -25.17 -2.69 -5.49
N VAL A 54 -26.49 -2.59 -5.32
CA VAL A 54 -27.37 -3.72 -4.93
C VAL A 54 -27.28 -4.89 -5.90
N ILE A 55 -27.27 -4.61 -7.20
CA ILE A 55 -27.27 -5.65 -8.24
C ILE A 55 -25.96 -6.42 -8.24
N PHE A 56 -24.82 -5.71 -8.20
CA PHE A 56 -23.50 -6.35 -8.20
C PHE A 56 -23.20 -7.07 -6.88
N SER A 57 -23.58 -6.51 -5.75
CA SER A 57 -23.37 -7.14 -4.46
C SER A 57 -24.19 -8.42 -4.31
N ASP A 58 -25.44 -8.44 -4.79
CA ASP A 58 -26.27 -9.65 -4.79
C ASP A 58 -25.72 -10.72 -5.74
N TYR A 59 -25.35 -10.33 -6.97
CA TYR A 59 -24.76 -11.26 -7.93
C TYR A 59 -23.47 -11.92 -7.45
N LEU A 60 -22.59 -11.15 -6.79
CA LEU A 60 -21.31 -11.63 -6.27
C LEU A 60 -21.41 -12.23 -4.86
N GLN A 61 -22.61 -12.26 -4.26
CA GLN A 61 -22.86 -12.77 -2.89
C GLN A 61 -21.97 -12.10 -1.84
N ILE A 62 -21.72 -10.79 -2.00
CA ILE A 62 -20.98 -9.96 -1.05
C ILE A 62 -21.93 -9.04 -0.29
N GLN A 63 -21.47 -8.53 0.85
CA GLN A 63 -22.31 -7.64 1.67
C GLN A 63 -22.55 -6.31 0.96
N PHE A 64 -23.81 -5.97 0.69
CA PHE A 64 -24.20 -4.62 0.27
C PHE A 64 -24.01 -3.62 1.40
N ILE A 65 -23.41 -2.47 1.11
CA ILE A 65 -23.24 -1.36 2.04
C ILE A 65 -23.81 -0.11 1.38
N PRO A 66 -24.89 0.48 1.92
CA PRO A 66 -25.49 1.69 1.34
C PRO A 66 -24.52 2.85 1.32
N ASP A 67 -24.64 3.71 0.31
CA ASP A 67 -23.92 4.98 0.13
C ASP A 67 -22.40 4.87 -0.03
N VAL A 68 -21.82 3.66 0.05
CA VAL A 68 -20.38 3.43 -0.10
C VAL A 68 -19.91 3.62 -1.55
N GLY A 69 -20.81 3.55 -2.52
CA GLY A 69 -20.50 3.80 -3.93
C GLY A 69 -19.86 5.18 -4.18
N GLU A 70 -20.22 6.20 -3.39
CA GLU A 70 -19.67 7.55 -3.49
C GLU A 70 -18.17 7.61 -3.15
N ILE A 71 -17.66 6.67 -2.36
CA ILE A 71 -16.23 6.57 -2.03
C ILE A 71 -15.39 6.29 -3.27
N SER A 72 -15.98 5.70 -4.33
CA SER A 72 -15.31 5.52 -5.60
C SER A 72 -14.81 6.84 -6.21
N ILE A 73 -15.54 7.94 -6.00
CA ILE A 73 -15.16 9.29 -6.45
C ILE A 73 -13.92 9.76 -5.71
N PHE A 74 -13.89 9.58 -4.39
CA PHE A 74 -12.74 9.92 -3.55
C PHE A 74 -11.49 9.12 -3.95
N CYS A 75 -11.63 7.80 -4.12
CA CYS A 75 -10.54 6.95 -4.57
C CYS A 75 -10.07 7.33 -5.99
N GLY A 76 -11.00 7.65 -6.90
CA GLY A 76 -10.69 8.15 -8.24
C GLY A 76 -9.91 9.46 -8.21
N ALA A 77 -10.24 10.37 -7.27
CA ALA A 77 -9.48 11.60 -7.07
C ALA A 77 -8.05 11.33 -6.58
N ILE A 78 -7.85 10.34 -5.69
CA ILE A 78 -6.50 9.88 -5.28
C ILE A 78 -5.73 9.37 -6.50
N VAL A 79 -6.33 8.52 -7.33
CA VAL A 79 -5.70 8.00 -8.56
C VAL A 79 -5.27 9.14 -9.48
N GLY A 80 -6.17 10.10 -9.76
CA GLY A 80 -5.86 11.26 -10.60
C GLY A 80 -4.74 12.13 -10.03
N SER A 81 -4.77 12.37 -8.72
CA SER A 81 -3.73 13.13 -8.02
C SER A 81 -2.37 12.43 -8.09
N CYS A 82 -2.34 11.11 -7.85
CA CYS A 82 -1.12 10.31 -7.94
C CYS A 82 -0.56 10.27 -9.37
N LEU A 83 -1.41 10.20 -10.40
CA LEU A 83 -0.97 10.28 -11.79
C LEU A 83 -0.30 11.63 -12.11
N GLY A 84 -0.93 12.73 -11.69
CA GLY A 84 -0.34 14.06 -11.87
C GLY A 84 0.95 14.26 -11.07
N PHE A 85 1.00 13.75 -9.84
CA PHE A 85 2.19 13.79 -8.99
C PHE A 85 3.33 12.94 -9.56
N LEU A 86 3.03 11.74 -10.08
CA LEU A 86 4.01 10.80 -10.64
C LEU A 86 4.79 11.40 -11.81
N TRP A 87 4.19 12.31 -12.57
CA TRP A 87 4.87 13.01 -13.66
C TRP A 87 6.15 13.74 -13.21
N TYR A 88 6.16 14.21 -11.96
CA TYR A 88 7.29 14.91 -11.37
C TYR A 88 8.06 14.07 -10.34
N ASN A 89 7.46 13.02 -9.81
CA ASN A 89 8.02 12.15 -8.77
C ASN A 89 8.68 10.88 -9.34
N ALA A 90 8.50 10.59 -10.65
CA ALA A 90 9.23 9.50 -11.31
C ALA A 90 10.73 9.76 -11.35
N PRO A 91 11.59 8.71 -11.24
CA PRO A 91 13.05 8.88 -11.26
C PRO A 91 13.58 9.54 -12.55
N PRO A 92 14.46 10.58 -12.48
CA PRO A 92 14.89 11.30 -11.30
C PRO A 92 13.82 12.30 -10.83
N ALA A 93 13.39 12.21 -9.57
CA ALA A 93 12.29 12.99 -9.04
C ALA A 93 12.65 14.49 -8.94
N LYS A 94 11.68 15.33 -9.34
CA LYS A 94 11.76 16.79 -9.17
C LYS A 94 11.01 17.28 -7.93
N ILE A 95 10.06 16.47 -7.43
CA ILE A 95 9.29 16.73 -6.22
C ILE A 95 9.17 15.45 -5.41
N PHE A 96 9.09 15.58 -4.09
CA PHE A 96 8.99 14.46 -3.16
C PHE A 96 7.67 14.53 -2.39
N MET A 97 7.12 13.37 -2.03
CA MET A 97 5.84 13.28 -1.32
C MET A 97 5.96 13.76 0.11
N GLY A 98 7.01 13.32 0.81
CA GLY A 98 7.27 13.63 2.21
C GLY A 98 6.24 13.03 3.17
N ASP A 99 6.47 13.21 4.48
CA ASP A 99 5.64 12.62 5.52
C ASP A 99 4.18 13.07 5.45
N THR A 100 3.93 14.34 5.10
CA THR A 100 2.57 14.88 5.00
C THR A 100 1.75 14.14 3.94
N GLY A 101 2.35 13.85 2.79
CA GLY A 101 1.69 13.13 1.71
C GLY A 101 1.55 11.64 2.00
N SER A 102 2.64 10.98 2.38
CA SER A 102 2.66 9.54 2.59
C SER A 102 1.77 9.09 3.76
N LEU A 103 1.85 9.79 4.92
CA LEU A 103 1.01 9.48 6.07
C LEU A 103 -0.48 9.73 5.79
N SER A 104 -0.82 10.85 5.11
CA SER A 104 -2.21 11.17 4.81
C SER A 104 -2.82 10.19 3.80
N LEU A 105 -2.09 9.82 2.75
CA LEU A 105 -2.56 8.86 1.76
C LEU A 105 -2.72 7.45 2.36
N GLY A 106 -1.74 6.99 3.16
CA GLY A 106 -1.83 5.71 3.85
C GLY A 106 -3.01 5.64 4.83
N GLY A 107 -3.23 6.70 5.60
CA GLY A 107 -4.38 6.84 6.50
C GLY A 107 -5.72 6.89 5.76
N SER A 108 -5.77 7.61 4.64
CA SER A 108 -6.96 7.70 3.79
C SER A 108 -7.36 6.35 3.19
N LEU A 109 -6.39 5.59 2.65
CA LEU A 109 -6.64 4.25 2.11
C LEU A 109 -7.13 3.28 3.20
N ALA A 110 -6.58 3.37 4.41
CA ALA A 110 -7.04 2.59 5.55
C ALA A 110 -8.47 2.97 5.97
N ALA A 111 -8.80 4.26 6.00
CA ALA A 111 -10.15 4.73 6.29
C ALA A 111 -11.15 4.20 5.25
N VAL A 112 -10.82 4.26 3.96
CA VAL A 112 -11.62 3.66 2.90
C VAL A 112 -11.81 2.16 3.13
N ALA A 113 -10.74 1.42 3.43
CA ALA A 113 -10.82 -0.02 3.69
C ALA A 113 -11.78 -0.37 4.84
N ILE A 114 -11.77 0.42 5.92
CA ILE A 114 -12.65 0.27 7.07
C ILE A 114 -14.10 0.57 6.69
N ILE A 115 -14.37 1.65 5.95
CA ILE A 115 -15.72 2.04 5.55
C ILE A 115 -16.33 0.97 4.63
N VAL A 116 -15.53 0.46 3.70
CA VAL A 116 -15.94 -0.61 2.77
C VAL A 116 -15.95 -1.99 3.44
N LYS A 117 -15.45 -2.12 4.68
CA LYS A 117 -15.32 -3.37 5.47
C LYS A 117 -14.45 -4.43 4.78
N HIS A 118 -13.38 -4.00 4.13
CA HIS A 118 -12.47 -4.87 3.40
C HIS A 118 -11.01 -4.65 3.84
N GLU A 119 -10.76 -4.59 5.16
CA GLU A 119 -9.46 -4.27 5.75
C GLU A 119 -8.38 -5.30 5.41
N ILE A 120 -8.74 -6.59 5.36
CA ILE A 120 -7.81 -7.67 5.00
C ILE A 120 -7.37 -7.52 3.52
N VAL A 121 -8.29 -7.07 2.67
CA VAL A 121 -8.00 -6.83 1.25
C VAL A 121 -6.96 -5.72 1.10
N LEU A 122 -6.97 -4.70 1.97
CA LEU A 122 -5.92 -3.67 2.01
C LEU A 122 -4.53 -4.27 2.20
N ALA A 123 -4.39 -5.24 3.12
CA ALA A 123 -3.10 -5.89 3.37
C ALA A 123 -2.63 -6.73 2.15
N ILE A 124 -3.56 -7.33 1.41
CA ILE A 124 -3.24 -8.13 0.20
C ILE A 124 -2.88 -7.21 -0.96
N ILE A 125 -3.72 -6.23 -1.30
CA ILE A 125 -3.50 -5.30 -2.40
C ILE A 125 -2.31 -4.37 -2.09
N GLY A 126 -2.17 -3.94 -0.82
CA GLY A 126 -1.04 -3.16 -0.32
C GLY A 126 0.18 -4.01 0.05
N GLY A 127 0.38 -5.17 -0.56
CA GLY A 127 1.42 -6.14 -0.19
C GLY A 127 2.83 -5.57 -0.15
N LEU A 128 3.18 -4.57 -0.99
CA LEU A 128 4.46 -3.89 -0.92
C LEU A 128 4.62 -3.15 0.41
N PHE A 129 3.61 -2.42 0.87
CA PHE A 129 3.64 -1.68 2.13
C PHE A 129 3.81 -2.64 3.32
N VAL A 130 3.11 -3.79 3.26
CA VAL A 130 3.25 -4.85 4.26
C VAL A 130 4.66 -5.43 4.25
N LEU A 131 5.22 -5.73 3.07
CA LEU A 131 6.56 -6.29 2.92
C LEU A 131 7.64 -5.34 3.47
N GLU A 132 7.57 -4.05 3.14
CA GLU A 132 8.49 -3.03 3.66
C GLU A 132 8.41 -2.96 5.19
N THR A 133 7.20 -2.86 5.74
CA THR A 133 6.99 -2.79 7.20
C THR A 133 7.45 -4.05 7.91
N VAL A 134 7.12 -5.23 7.40
CA VAL A 134 7.53 -6.52 7.97
C VAL A 134 9.05 -6.66 7.94
N SER A 135 9.72 -6.20 6.88
CA SER A 135 11.18 -6.21 6.80
C SER A 135 11.84 -5.41 7.95
N VAL A 136 11.25 -4.25 8.28
CA VAL A 136 11.72 -3.41 9.42
C VAL A 136 11.47 -4.13 10.75
N ILE A 137 10.28 -4.69 10.94
CA ILE A 137 9.92 -5.42 12.17
C ILE A 137 10.88 -6.59 12.39
N ILE A 138 11.12 -7.42 11.37
CA ILE A 138 12.05 -8.55 11.44
C ILE A 138 13.46 -8.07 11.77
N GLN A 139 13.94 -7.02 11.11
CA GLN A 139 15.26 -6.47 11.36
C GLN A 139 15.42 -6.00 12.81
N VAL A 140 14.45 -5.24 13.33
CA VAL A 140 14.49 -4.70 14.70
C VAL A 140 14.41 -5.82 15.73
N ILE A 141 13.52 -6.78 15.55
CA ILE A 141 13.37 -7.94 16.46
C ILE A 141 14.66 -8.76 16.47
N SER A 142 15.20 -9.12 15.30
CA SER A 142 16.44 -9.90 15.21
C SER A 142 17.60 -9.18 15.86
N PHE A 143 17.77 -7.88 15.60
CA PHE A 143 18.86 -7.11 16.18
C PHE A 143 18.75 -6.98 17.70
N LYS A 144 17.54 -6.77 18.23
CA LYS A 144 17.34 -6.71 19.69
C LYS A 144 17.55 -8.04 20.40
N LEU A 145 17.17 -9.17 19.76
CA LEU A 145 17.27 -10.50 20.39
C LEU A 145 18.65 -11.15 20.19
N THR A 146 19.28 -10.96 19.03
CA THR A 146 20.49 -11.71 18.66
C THR A 146 21.72 -10.84 18.40
N GLY A 147 21.55 -9.49 18.34
CA GLY A 147 22.61 -8.57 17.93
C GLY A 147 22.99 -8.66 16.44
N LYS A 148 22.32 -9.50 15.66
CA LYS A 148 22.63 -9.73 14.24
C LYS A 148 21.56 -9.10 13.33
N ARG A 149 22.02 -8.58 12.20
CA ARG A 149 21.15 -8.05 11.15
C ARG A 149 20.75 -9.18 10.20
N VAL A 150 19.44 -9.26 9.86
CA VAL A 150 18.89 -10.17 8.83
C VAL A 150 19.12 -9.58 7.44
N PHE A 151 18.78 -8.31 7.28
CA PHE A 151 18.98 -7.57 6.05
C PHE A 151 20.19 -6.65 6.17
N MET A 152 20.85 -6.32 5.06
CA MET A 152 21.95 -5.35 5.04
C MET A 152 21.48 -3.98 5.55
N MET A 153 20.25 -3.61 5.18
CA MET A 153 19.52 -2.42 5.64
C MET A 153 18.02 -2.70 5.55
N ALA A 154 17.22 -2.09 6.40
CA ALA A 154 15.76 -2.08 6.33
C ALA A 154 15.28 -0.62 6.31
N PRO A 155 14.18 -0.32 5.61
CA PRO A 155 13.26 -1.20 4.84
C PRO A 155 13.92 -1.94 3.67
N ILE A 156 13.20 -2.89 3.03
CA ILE A 156 13.82 -3.85 2.08
C ILE A 156 14.35 -3.20 0.81
N HIS A 157 13.81 -2.08 0.36
CA HIS A 157 14.34 -1.34 -0.80
C HIS A 157 15.81 -0.92 -0.58
N HIS A 158 16.18 -0.47 0.64
CA HIS A 158 17.57 -0.15 0.99
C HIS A 158 18.49 -1.38 1.01
N HIS A 159 17.95 -2.58 1.24
CA HIS A 159 18.74 -3.80 1.10
C HIS A 159 19.21 -4.02 -0.33
N PHE A 160 18.35 -3.74 -1.34
CA PHE A 160 18.69 -3.85 -2.75
C PHE A 160 19.63 -2.74 -3.20
N GLU A 161 19.50 -1.51 -2.69
CA GLU A 161 20.48 -0.44 -2.92
C GLU A 161 21.87 -0.84 -2.43
N LYS A 162 21.97 -1.41 -1.21
CA LYS A 162 23.24 -1.91 -0.67
C LYS A 162 23.82 -3.07 -1.47
N LYS A 163 23.01 -3.78 -2.25
CA LYS A 163 23.45 -4.79 -3.22
C LYS A 163 23.92 -4.19 -4.56
N GLY A 164 23.83 -2.88 -4.72
CA GLY A 164 24.29 -2.18 -5.93
C GLY A 164 23.27 -2.14 -7.06
N TRP A 165 21.96 -2.37 -6.78
CA TRP A 165 20.93 -2.20 -7.79
C TRP A 165 20.66 -0.72 -8.04
N ALA A 166 20.40 -0.35 -9.29
CA ALA A 166 19.98 1.01 -9.62
C ALA A 166 18.59 1.30 -9.06
N GLU A 167 18.36 2.51 -8.53
CA GLU A 167 17.09 2.92 -7.93
C GLU A 167 15.89 2.67 -8.85
N SER A 168 15.98 3.07 -10.11
CA SER A 168 14.93 2.83 -11.10
C SER A 168 14.58 1.35 -11.27
N THR A 169 15.59 0.46 -11.18
CA THR A 169 15.36 -0.99 -11.24
C THR A 169 14.64 -1.50 -9.99
N ILE A 170 15.00 -0.96 -8.81
CA ILE A 170 14.34 -1.31 -7.54
C ILE A 170 12.89 -0.87 -7.58
N VAL A 171 12.64 0.39 -7.95
CA VAL A 171 11.29 0.96 -8.03
C VAL A 171 10.40 0.17 -8.98
N ILE A 172 10.87 -0.09 -10.20
CA ILE A 172 10.09 -0.86 -11.18
C ILE A 172 9.80 -2.27 -10.66
N ARG A 173 10.80 -2.99 -10.15
CA ARG A 173 10.61 -4.37 -9.69
C ARG A 173 9.74 -4.47 -8.46
N LEU A 174 9.90 -3.59 -7.48
CA LEU A 174 9.06 -3.60 -6.28
C LEU A 174 7.63 -3.15 -6.58
N SER A 175 7.43 -2.16 -7.45
CA SER A 175 6.08 -1.75 -7.89
C SER A 175 5.38 -2.85 -8.69
N LEU A 176 6.14 -3.66 -9.46
CA LEU A 176 5.62 -4.77 -10.26
C LEU A 176 5.38 -6.06 -9.45
N ILE A 177 5.78 -6.13 -8.17
CA ILE A 177 5.42 -7.28 -7.30
C ILE A 177 3.89 -7.43 -7.22
N HIS A 178 3.13 -6.37 -7.43
CA HIS A 178 1.67 -6.43 -7.57
C HIS A 178 1.18 -7.01 -8.90
N ILE A 179 2.05 -7.06 -9.92
CA ILE A 179 1.78 -7.64 -11.24
C ILE A 179 2.77 -8.79 -11.37
N SER A 180 2.33 -10.02 -11.04
CA SER A 180 3.15 -11.22 -11.08
C SER A 180 3.69 -11.47 -12.50
N GLU A 181 4.92 -11.05 -12.78
CA GLU A 181 5.67 -11.57 -13.92
C GLU A 181 6.69 -12.62 -13.47
N PRO A 182 6.73 -13.79 -14.15
CA PRO A 182 7.78 -14.76 -13.93
C PRO A 182 9.11 -14.18 -14.39
N THR A 183 10.05 -14.14 -13.49
CA THR A 183 11.43 -13.66 -13.70
C THR A 183 12.06 -14.37 -14.91
N ARG A 184 12.06 -13.77 -16.08
CA ARG A 184 12.99 -14.16 -17.14
C ARG A 184 14.40 -13.78 -16.67
N ARG A 185 15.19 -14.79 -16.32
CA ARG A 185 16.64 -14.64 -16.21
C ARG A 185 17.17 -14.24 -17.59
N TYR A 186 17.56 -13.02 -17.75
CA TYR A 186 18.51 -12.70 -18.80
C TYR A 186 19.89 -13.07 -18.27
N SER A 187 20.35 -14.29 -18.61
CA SER A 187 21.77 -14.62 -18.61
C SER A 187 22.40 -13.91 -19.80
N ILE A 188 23.25 -12.95 -19.54
CA ILE A 188 24.31 -12.49 -20.44
C ILE A 188 25.64 -12.91 -19.83
#